data_4b3c378e1b012e153a38a979369033b4
#
_entry.id   4b3c378e1b012e153a38a979369033b4
#
_cell.length_a   1.000
_cell.length_b   1.000
_cell.length_c   1.000
_cell.angle_alpha   90.00
_cell.angle_beta   90.00
_cell.angle_gamma   90.00
#
_symmetry.space_group_name_H-M   'P 1'
#
loop_
_entity.id
_entity.type
_entity.pdbx_description
1 polymer ?
#
loop_
_entity_poly.entity_id
_entity_poly.type
_entity_poly.pdbx_seq_one_letter_code
_entity_poly.pdbx_strand_id
1 'polypeptide(L)'
;MPDVDFEIVETNGIKVRIALMGKGPLVIFCHGFPESWYSYRYQLPEVAKAGFRAVAYDVRGYGESDKPYEIEAYTMKNMISDVVGIVKSLGYDKAITIGHDWGGPIALNTAALHPEIITATGTMSVPYMARSPMP
;
A
#
# COMPACT_ATOMS: atom_id res chain seq x y z
N MET A 1 8.78 20.05 7.52
CA MET A 1 8.34 18.95 6.66
C MET A 1 7.66 19.51 5.44
N PRO A 2 7.99 19.05 4.23
CA PRO A 2 7.19 19.43 3.07
C PRO A 2 5.76 18.96 3.27
N ASP A 3 4.85 19.65 2.62
CA ASP A 3 3.41 19.51 2.83
C ASP A 3 2.90 18.12 2.44
N VAL A 4 2.69 17.27 3.43
CA VAL A 4 2.01 15.99 3.28
C VAL A 4 0.52 16.23 3.45
N ASP A 5 -0.26 15.88 2.44
CA ASP A 5 -1.70 15.89 2.54
C ASP A 5 -2.19 14.56 3.11
N PHE A 6 -3.29 14.62 3.86
CA PHE A 6 -3.93 13.42 4.41
C PHE A 6 -5.36 13.33 3.92
N GLU A 7 -5.77 12.14 3.56
CA GLU A 7 -7.15 11.85 3.19
C GLU A 7 -7.60 10.55 3.84
N ILE A 8 -8.89 10.42 4.06
CA ILE A 8 -9.54 9.16 4.41
C ILE A 8 -10.24 8.67 3.16
N VAL A 9 -9.91 7.46 2.72
CA VAL A 9 -10.54 6.83 1.57
C VAL A 9 -11.27 5.57 1.98
N GLU A 10 -12.36 5.26 1.29
CA GLU A 10 -13.07 4.00 1.47
C GLU A 10 -12.51 2.96 0.51
N THR A 11 -12.22 1.79 1.02
CA THR A 11 -11.72 0.66 0.25
C THR A 11 -12.16 -0.63 0.92
N ASN A 12 -12.68 -1.56 0.14
CA ASN A 12 -13.00 -2.91 0.61
C ASN A 12 -13.82 -2.92 1.92
N GLY A 13 -14.77 -1.99 2.04
CA GLY A 13 -15.68 -1.91 3.19
C GLY A 13 -15.09 -1.28 4.46
N ILE A 14 -13.90 -0.72 4.39
CA ILE A 14 -13.27 -0.01 5.51
C ILE A 14 -12.82 1.39 5.09
N LYS A 15 -12.48 2.20 6.07
CA LYS A 15 -11.86 3.51 5.88
C LYS A 15 -10.39 3.41 6.20
N VAL A 16 -9.54 3.88 5.30
CA VAL A 16 -8.10 3.94 5.53
C VAL A 16 -7.60 5.37 5.39
N ARG A 17 -6.62 5.72 6.22
CA ARG A 17 -5.93 6.99 6.09
C ARG A 17 -4.76 6.85 5.14
N ILE A 18 -4.65 7.80 4.22
CA ILE A 18 -3.52 7.90 3.30
C ILE A 18 -2.79 9.23 3.46
N ALA A 19 -1.48 9.19 3.30
CA ALA A 19 -0.61 10.35 3.19
C ALA A 19 -0.21 10.47 1.73
N LEU A 20 -0.34 11.66 1.14
CA LEU A 20 -0.11 11.85 -0.30
C LEU A 20 0.81 13.03 -0.55
N MET A 21 1.64 12.89 -1.58
CA MET A 21 2.49 13.96 -2.10
C MET A 21 2.68 13.80 -3.60
N GLY A 22 2.88 14.91 -4.28
CA GLY A 22 3.26 14.93 -5.68
C GLY A 22 2.11 14.73 -6.65
N LYS A 23 2.48 14.64 -7.94
CA LYS A 23 1.57 14.43 -9.07
C LYS A 23 2.25 13.51 -10.07
N GLY A 24 1.47 12.72 -10.78
CA GLY A 24 1.98 11.81 -11.79
C GLY A 24 1.48 10.38 -11.57
N PRO A 25 2.19 9.39 -12.11
CA PRO A 25 1.83 7.98 -11.89
C PRO A 25 1.80 7.63 -10.40
N LEU A 26 0.88 6.76 -10.01
CA LEU A 26 0.65 6.41 -8.62
C LEU A 26 1.65 5.38 -8.11
N VAL A 27 2.26 5.67 -6.96
CA VAL A 27 3.10 4.73 -6.21
C VAL A 27 2.50 4.57 -4.82
N ILE A 28 2.17 3.34 -4.43
CA ILE A 28 1.61 3.02 -3.11
C ILE A 28 2.66 2.31 -2.27
N PHE A 29 2.91 2.83 -1.08
CA PHE A 29 3.85 2.29 -0.10
C PHE A 29 3.09 1.53 0.98
N CYS A 30 3.46 0.27 1.18
CA CYS A 30 2.87 -0.62 2.17
C CYS A 30 3.86 -0.83 3.32
N HIS A 31 3.51 -0.36 4.51
CA HIS A 31 4.37 -0.48 5.70
C HIS A 31 4.27 -1.87 6.35
N GLY A 32 5.17 -2.14 7.28
CA GLY A 32 5.24 -3.38 8.02
C GLY A 32 4.78 -3.28 9.48
N PHE A 33 5.14 -4.27 10.26
CA PHE A 33 4.82 -4.37 11.68
C PHE A 33 5.98 -3.88 12.55
N PRO A 34 5.74 -3.11 13.58
CA PRO A 34 4.53 -2.37 13.97
C PRO A 34 4.63 -0.90 13.54
N GLU A 35 4.25 -0.60 12.32
CA GLU A 35 4.54 0.67 11.67
C GLU A 35 3.26 1.42 11.27
N SER A 36 3.43 2.46 10.46
CA SER A 36 2.36 3.25 9.86
C SER A 36 2.91 3.91 8.58
N TRP A 37 2.08 4.76 7.93
CA TRP A 37 2.54 5.58 6.80
C TRP A 37 3.85 6.33 7.12
N TYR A 38 4.07 6.65 8.38
CA TYR A 38 5.20 7.45 8.86
C TYR A 38 6.56 6.81 8.56
N SER A 39 6.60 5.50 8.37
CA SER A 39 7.82 4.80 7.93
C SER A 39 8.34 5.31 6.59
N TYR A 40 7.45 5.85 5.76
CA TYR A 40 7.78 6.36 4.43
C TYR A 40 7.88 7.89 4.34
N ARG A 41 7.95 8.58 5.47
CA ARG A 41 7.97 10.05 5.51
C ARG A 41 9.12 10.69 4.73
N TYR A 42 10.23 9.98 4.57
CA TYR A 42 11.37 10.46 3.79
C TYR A 42 11.29 10.08 2.32
N GLN A 43 10.67 8.94 2.01
CA GLN A 43 10.51 8.47 0.64
C GLN A 43 9.43 9.26 -0.10
N LEU A 44 8.34 9.63 0.57
CA LEU A 44 7.25 10.37 -0.05
C LEU A 44 7.72 11.64 -0.78
N PRO A 45 8.46 12.56 -0.16
CA PRO A 45 8.91 13.77 -0.85
C PRO A 45 9.88 13.48 -2.00
N GLU A 46 10.75 12.50 -1.86
CA GLU A 46 11.72 12.17 -2.91
C GLU A 46 11.06 11.53 -4.13
N VAL A 47 10.10 10.65 -3.91
CA VAL A 47 9.33 10.03 -5.00
C VAL A 47 8.43 11.06 -5.67
N ALA A 48 7.84 11.96 -4.90
CA ALA A 48 7.05 13.08 -5.43
C ALA A 48 7.89 14.00 -6.33
N LYS A 49 9.11 14.34 -5.90
CA LYS A 49 10.05 15.14 -6.71
C LYS A 49 10.44 14.44 -8.01
N ALA A 50 10.46 13.12 -8.02
CA ALA A 50 10.78 12.34 -9.21
C ALA A 50 9.64 12.29 -10.22
N GLY A 51 8.51 12.92 -9.93
CA GLY A 51 7.38 13.03 -10.87
C GLY A 51 6.27 12.01 -10.66
N PHE A 52 6.13 11.50 -9.44
CA PHE A 52 5.10 10.51 -9.08
C PHE A 52 4.12 11.07 -8.08
N ARG A 53 2.91 10.50 -8.07
CA ARG A 53 1.96 10.66 -6.97
C ARG A 53 2.32 9.61 -5.92
N ALA A 54 2.98 10.02 -4.86
CA ALA A 54 3.43 9.14 -3.79
C ALA A 54 2.36 9.03 -2.70
N VAL A 55 1.94 7.82 -2.38
CA VAL A 55 0.90 7.54 -1.39
C VAL A 55 1.40 6.48 -0.41
N ALA A 56 1.37 6.80 0.87
CA ALA A 56 1.60 5.82 1.93
C ALA A 56 0.34 5.74 2.79
N TYR A 57 -0.20 4.55 2.97
CA TYR A 57 -1.43 4.36 3.75
C TYR A 57 -1.14 3.66 5.08
N ASP A 58 -2.01 3.89 6.05
CA ASP A 58 -2.02 3.07 7.25
C ASP A 58 -2.74 1.77 6.91
N VAL A 59 -2.02 0.67 6.97
CA VAL A 59 -2.57 -0.66 6.68
C VAL A 59 -3.72 -0.96 7.63
N ARG A 60 -4.71 -1.70 7.16
CA ARG A 60 -5.83 -2.21 7.97
C ARG A 60 -5.34 -2.66 9.34
N GLY A 61 -5.90 -2.11 10.40
CA GLY A 61 -5.52 -2.40 11.78
C GLY A 61 -4.44 -1.50 12.36
N TYR A 62 -3.92 -0.55 11.57
CA TYR A 62 -2.84 0.34 12.01
C TYR A 62 -3.23 1.82 11.91
N GLY A 63 -2.50 2.65 12.63
CA GLY A 63 -2.59 4.10 12.55
C GLY A 63 -4.01 4.63 12.71
N GLU A 64 -4.43 5.46 11.79
CA GLU A 64 -5.76 6.06 11.77
C GLU A 64 -6.75 5.32 10.84
N SER A 65 -6.34 4.17 10.31
CA SER A 65 -7.23 3.32 9.53
C SER A 65 -8.13 2.48 10.42
N ASP A 66 -9.22 1.97 9.85
CA ASP A 66 -10.14 1.10 10.59
C ASP A 66 -9.43 -0.15 11.11
N LYS A 67 -9.88 -0.59 12.27
CA LYS A 67 -9.31 -1.72 12.99
C LYS A 67 -10.41 -2.75 13.30
N PRO A 68 -10.87 -3.50 12.27
CA PRO A 68 -11.86 -4.55 12.51
C PRO A 68 -11.40 -5.49 13.62
N TYR A 69 -12.34 -5.92 14.44
CA TYR A 69 -12.03 -6.75 15.61
C TYR A 69 -11.84 -8.23 15.21
N GLU A 70 -12.53 -8.68 14.18
CA GLU A 70 -12.55 -10.08 13.75
C GLU A 70 -11.22 -10.46 13.09
N ILE A 71 -10.68 -11.62 13.47
CA ILE A 71 -9.43 -12.16 12.91
C ILE A 71 -9.57 -12.35 11.39
N GLU A 72 -10.72 -12.78 10.93
CA GLU A 72 -11.02 -13.05 9.51
C GLU A 72 -10.92 -11.79 8.64
N ALA A 73 -10.98 -10.61 9.26
CA ALA A 73 -10.80 -9.34 8.55
C ALA A 73 -9.35 -9.14 8.05
N TYR A 74 -8.39 -9.87 8.61
CA TYR A 74 -6.96 -9.67 8.37
C TYR A 74 -6.33 -10.72 7.45
N THR A 75 -7.09 -11.23 6.51
CA THR A 75 -6.55 -12.15 5.49
C THR A 75 -5.72 -11.39 4.46
N MET A 76 -4.79 -12.09 3.81
CA MET A 76 -4.01 -11.50 2.70
C MET A 76 -4.94 -11.03 1.58
N LYS A 77 -6.03 -11.74 1.32
CA LYS A 77 -7.05 -11.33 0.34
C LYS A 77 -7.59 -9.94 0.66
N ASN A 78 -7.91 -9.67 1.92
CA ASN A 78 -8.39 -8.36 2.34
C ASN A 78 -7.30 -7.28 2.21
N MET A 79 -6.07 -7.59 2.58
CA MET A 79 -4.93 -6.67 2.44
C MET A 79 -4.72 -6.26 0.98
N ILE A 80 -4.78 -7.21 0.06
CA ILE A 80 -4.67 -6.98 -1.38
C ILE A 80 -5.85 -6.16 -1.90
N SER A 81 -7.07 -6.51 -1.51
CA SER A 81 -8.27 -5.78 -1.92
C SER A 81 -8.26 -4.33 -1.41
N ASP A 82 -7.69 -4.08 -0.25
CA ASP A 82 -7.53 -2.72 0.27
C ASP A 82 -6.66 -1.87 -0.67
N VAL A 83 -5.53 -2.40 -1.13
CA VAL A 83 -4.65 -1.70 -2.07
C VAL A 83 -5.35 -1.42 -3.40
N VAL A 84 -6.01 -2.42 -3.96
CA VAL A 84 -6.76 -2.26 -5.22
C VAL A 84 -7.82 -1.18 -5.09
N GLY A 85 -8.55 -1.17 -3.96
CA GLY A 85 -9.57 -0.16 -3.68
C GLY A 85 -8.99 1.24 -3.54
N ILE A 86 -7.80 1.39 -2.96
CA ILE A 86 -7.11 2.68 -2.87
C ILE A 86 -6.80 3.21 -4.27
N VAL A 87 -6.27 2.37 -5.16
CA VAL A 87 -5.99 2.75 -6.55
C VAL A 87 -7.25 3.30 -7.21
N LYS A 88 -8.36 2.59 -7.09
CA LYS A 88 -9.64 2.98 -7.66
C LYS A 88 -10.21 4.25 -7.04
N SER A 89 -10.16 4.35 -5.72
CA SER A 89 -10.65 5.53 -4.98
C SER A 89 -9.92 6.80 -5.37
N LEU A 90 -8.66 6.70 -5.74
CA LEU A 90 -7.85 7.84 -6.19
C LEU A 90 -8.04 8.14 -7.69
N GLY A 91 -8.85 7.36 -8.40
CA GLY A 91 -9.15 7.57 -9.81
C GLY A 91 -8.08 7.06 -10.77
N TYR A 92 -7.23 6.15 -10.33
CA TYR A 92 -6.19 5.55 -11.17
C TYR A 92 -6.60 4.17 -11.67
N ASP A 93 -6.11 3.82 -12.85
CA ASP A 93 -6.26 2.46 -13.41
C ASP A 93 -5.05 1.60 -13.11
N LYS A 94 -3.91 2.23 -12.87
CA LYS A 94 -2.62 1.55 -12.68
C LYS A 94 -1.86 2.17 -11.53
N ALA A 95 -1.00 1.37 -10.89
CA ALA A 95 -0.14 1.81 -9.82
C ALA A 95 1.13 0.95 -9.72
N ILE A 96 2.10 1.47 -9.00
CA ILE A 96 3.30 0.76 -8.57
C ILE A 96 3.14 0.50 -7.07
N THR A 97 3.53 -0.67 -6.59
CA THR A 97 3.52 -0.97 -5.16
C THR A 97 4.93 -1.19 -4.63
N ILE A 98 5.20 -0.62 -3.46
CA ILE A 98 6.47 -0.79 -2.75
C ILE A 98 6.13 -1.24 -1.32
N GLY A 99 6.80 -2.26 -0.83
CA GLY A 99 6.54 -2.76 0.51
C GLY A 99 7.81 -3.04 1.31
N HIS A 100 7.68 -2.97 2.62
CA HIS A 100 8.71 -3.29 3.58
C HIS A 100 8.13 -4.16 4.68
N ASP A 101 8.88 -5.18 5.13
CA ASP A 101 8.45 -6.10 6.17
C ASP A 101 7.12 -6.78 5.77
N TRP A 102 6.09 -6.77 6.61
CA TRP A 102 4.76 -7.29 6.25
C TRP A 102 4.14 -6.61 5.02
N GLY A 103 4.51 -5.37 4.75
CA GLY A 103 4.09 -4.67 3.53
C GLY A 103 4.66 -5.27 2.26
N GLY A 104 5.78 -6.00 2.35
CA GLY A 104 6.38 -6.69 1.20
C GLY A 104 5.44 -7.71 0.58
N PRO A 105 4.94 -8.70 1.32
CA PRO A 105 3.94 -9.65 0.82
C PRO A 105 2.67 -8.97 0.29
N ILE A 106 2.21 -7.89 0.94
CA ILE A 106 1.05 -7.13 0.44
C ILE A 106 1.35 -6.58 -0.94
N ALA A 107 2.47 -5.88 -1.11
CA ALA A 107 2.87 -5.28 -2.39
C ALA A 107 3.05 -6.34 -3.48
N LEU A 108 3.81 -7.40 -3.18
CA LEU A 108 4.13 -8.46 -4.13
C LEU A 108 2.89 -9.26 -4.54
N ASN A 109 2.04 -9.64 -3.59
CA ASN A 109 0.85 -10.42 -3.88
C ASN A 109 -0.20 -9.60 -4.62
N THR A 110 -0.31 -8.30 -4.34
CA THR A 110 -1.18 -7.42 -5.12
C THR A 110 -0.75 -7.40 -6.58
N ALA A 111 0.55 -7.26 -6.84
CA ALA A 111 1.10 -7.29 -8.19
C ALA A 111 0.87 -8.64 -8.87
N ALA A 112 1.07 -9.75 -8.15
CA ALA A 112 0.90 -11.09 -8.69
C ALA A 112 -0.55 -11.41 -9.07
N LEU A 113 -1.52 -10.97 -8.26
CA LEU A 113 -2.95 -11.25 -8.48
C LEU A 113 -3.63 -10.20 -9.35
N HIS A 114 -3.08 -9.00 -9.45
CA HIS A 114 -3.64 -7.91 -10.24
C HIS A 114 -2.60 -7.28 -11.17
N PRO A 115 -1.99 -8.08 -12.08
CA PRO A 115 -0.97 -7.56 -13.00
C PRO A 115 -1.53 -6.53 -13.96
N GLU A 116 -2.84 -6.51 -14.18
CA GLU A 116 -3.54 -5.53 -14.99
C GLU A 116 -3.59 -4.15 -14.32
N ILE A 117 -3.42 -4.09 -13.00
CA ILE A 117 -3.44 -2.85 -12.21
C ILE A 117 -2.03 -2.45 -11.79
N ILE A 118 -1.25 -3.40 -11.27
CA ILE A 118 0.08 -3.14 -10.74
C ILE A 118 1.13 -3.37 -11.83
N THR A 119 1.75 -2.29 -12.27
CA THR A 119 2.70 -2.30 -13.40
C THR A 119 4.14 -2.62 -12.97
N ALA A 120 4.46 -2.36 -11.71
CA ALA A 120 5.77 -2.68 -11.14
C ALA A 120 5.62 -2.81 -9.62
N THR A 121 6.48 -3.59 -9.02
CA THR A 121 6.47 -3.78 -7.57
C THR A 121 7.90 -3.95 -7.05
N GLY A 122 8.11 -3.54 -5.81
CA GLY A 122 9.39 -3.71 -5.14
C GLY A 122 9.19 -4.00 -3.66
N THR A 123 10.17 -4.65 -3.07
CA THR A 123 10.13 -4.96 -1.65
C THR A 123 11.49 -4.79 -1.01
N MET A 124 11.48 -4.42 0.26
CA MET A 124 12.66 -4.25 1.09
C MET A 124 12.57 -5.21 2.27
N SER A 125 13.66 -5.88 2.58
CA SER A 125 13.83 -6.81 3.72
C SER A 125 13.05 -8.13 3.61
N VAL A 126 12.14 -8.26 2.67
CA VAL A 126 11.39 -9.50 2.44
C VAL A 126 11.57 -9.89 0.98
N PRO A 127 12.20 -11.03 0.68
CA PRO A 127 12.41 -11.45 -0.71
C PRO A 127 11.12 -11.99 -1.32
N TYR A 128 11.06 -11.97 -2.65
CA TYR A 128 10.05 -12.72 -3.35
C TYR A 128 10.23 -14.21 -3.04
N MET A 129 9.15 -14.82 -2.60
CA MET A 129 9.13 -16.26 -2.32
C MET A 129 8.19 -16.94 -3.29
N ALA A 130 8.74 -17.77 -4.17
CA ALA A 130 7.95 -18.64 -5.01
C ALA A 130 7.14 -19.59 -4.14
N ARG A 131 5.95 -19.97 -4.61
CA ARG A 131 5.14 -20.96 -3.91
C ARG A 131 5.96 -22.21 -3.68
N SER A 132 6.04 -22.65 -2.42
CA SER A 132 6.72 -23.90 -2.09
C SER A 132 6.10 -25.07 -2.87
N PRO A 133 6.91 -25.93 -3.47
CA PRO A 133 6.40 -27.14 -4.12
C PRO A 133 5.91 -28.21 -3.13
N MET A 134 5.88 -27.92 -1.86
CA MET A 134 5.38 -28.84 -0.83
C MET A 134 3.89 -29.08 -0.99
N PRO A 135 3.43 -30.34 -0.90
CA PRO A 135 2.02 -30.68 -1.02
C PRO A 135 1.16 -30.13 0.11
#